data_83d342272b08dd40f7d3096092ee7ca7
#
_entry.id   83d342272b08dd40f7d3096092ee7ca7
#
_cell.length_a   1.000
_cell.length_b   1.000
_cell.length_c   1.000
_cell.angle_alpha   90.00
_cell.angle_beta   90.00
_cell.angle_gamma   90.00
#
_symmetry.space_group_name_H-M   'P 1'
#
loop_
_entity.id
_entity.type
_entity.pdbx_description
1 polymer ?
#
loop_
_entity_poly.entity_id
_entity_poly.type
_entity_poly.pdbx_seq_one_letter_code
_entity_poly.pdbx_strand_id
1 'polypeptide(L)'
;MSLHIGLYRPEIPPNTGNIARLCVALGADLHIIGQASFDLSEKAARRAGLDYWDKVKISLHSSLEEYKAVLPSDSNLYLVSVHGQRSYTSVKYKSGDAFLFGNETSGVPADMKKSWIEEKILKIPMEDSSRCLNLSNSVAVISYEAMRQIKSW
;
A
#
# COMPACT_ATOMS: atom_id res chain seq x y z
N MET A 1 2.10 2.03 17.03
CA MET A 1 1.33 2.96 16.19
C MET A 1 1.95 2.95 14.81
N SER A 2 1.32 2.29 13.85
CA SER A 2 1.87 2.04 12.52
C SER A 2 0.87 2.46 11.44
N LEU A 3 1.36 2.65 10.22
CA LEU A 3 0.53 2.69 9.02
C LEU A 3 0.26 1.26 8.57
N HIS A 4 -0.85 1.07 7.86
CA HIS A 4 -1.20 -0.19 7.22
C HIS A 4 -1.11 -0.04 5.70
N ILE A 5 -0.24 -0.81 5.07
CA ILE A 5 0.00 -0.77 3.62
C ILE A 5 -0.60 -2.02 3.00
N GLY A 6 -1.69 -1.86 2.23
CA GLY A 6 -2.35 -2.93 1.52
C GLY A 6 -1.98 -2.97 0.05
N LEU A 7 -1.60 -4.13 -0.45
CA LEU A 7 -1.33 -4.39 -1.87
C LEU A 7 -2.37 -5.38 -2.40
N TYR A 8 -3.10 -4.95 -3.43
CA TYR A 8 -4.10 -5.79 -4.06
C TYR A 8 -3.48 -6.63 -5.19
N ARG A 9 -3.43 -7.95 -4.99
CA ARG A 9 -2.90 -8.94 -5.95
C ARG A 9 -1.60 -8.51 -6.62
N PRO A 10 -0.52 -8.23 -5.85
CA PRO A 10 0.74 -7.78 -6.43
C PRO A 10 1.30 -8.82 -7.41
N GLU A 11 1.94 -8.36 -8.49
CA GLU A 11 2.39 -9.18 -9.61
C GLU A 11 3.90 -9.21 -9.76
N ILE A 12 4.60 -8.15 -9.36
CA ILE A 12 6.04 -7.99 -9.60
C ILE A 12 6.81 -8.17 -8.28
N PRO A 13 7.53 -9.31 -8.08
CA PRO A 13 8.21 -9.62 -6.83
C PRO A 13 9.15 -8.52 -6.32
N PRO A 14 10.00 -7.87 -7.13
CA PRO A 14 10.86 -6.79 -6.66
C PRO A 14 10.11 -5.62 -6.03
N ASN A 15 8.92 -5.28 -6.52
CA ASN A 15 8.09 -4.21 -5.94
C ASN A 15 7.65 -4.58 -4.52
N THR A 16 7.11 -5.77 -4.33
CA THR A 16 6.71 -6.24 -2.99
C THR A 16 7.91 -6.34 -2.05
N GLY A 17 9.06 -6.78 -2.53
CA GLY A 17 10.30 -6.81 -1.76
C GLY A 17 10.73 -5.43 -1.29
N ASN A 18 10.73 -4.44 -2.18
CA ASN A 18 11.06 -3.05 -1.84
C ASN A 18 10.04 -2.45 -0.85
N ILE A 19 8.76 -2.76 -1.02
CA ILE A 19 7.71 -2.30 -0.11
C ILE A 19 7.86 -2.95 1.27
N ALA A 20 8.18 -4.24 1.33
CA ALA A 20 8.45 -4.92 2.60
C ALA A 20 9.61 -4.26 3.36
N ARG A 21 10.71 -3.94 2.65
CA ARG A 21 11.84 -3.21 3.23
C ARG A 21 11.44 -1.82 3.74
N LEU A 22 10.62 -1.11 2.97
CA LEU A 22 10.07 0.18 3.36
C LEU A 22 9.22 0.06 4.63
N CYS A 23 8.35 -0.94 4.72
CA CYS A 23 7.53 -1.19 5.91
C CYS A 23 8.38 -1.41 7.16
N VAL A 24 9.47 -2.16 7.05
CA VAL A 24 10.43 -2.30 8.17
C VAL A 24 11.02 -0.96 8.57
N ALA A 25 11.45 -0.14 7.60
CA ALA A 25 12.04 1.17 7.86
C ALA A 25 11.08 2.15 8.54
N LEU A 26 9.79 2.06 8.23
CA LEU A 26 8.75 2.94 8.77
C LEU A 26 8.04 2.37 10.00
N GLY A 27 8.25 1.10 10.34
CA GLY A 27 7.45 0.39 11.33
C GLY A 27 6.00 0.23 10.91
N ALA A 28 5.74 0.04 9.61
CA ALA A 28 4.42 -0.16 9.04
C ALA A 28 4.09 -1.64 8.87
N ASP A 29 2.80 -1.97 8.92
CA ASP A 29 2.29 -3.32 8.67
C ASP A 29 1.99 -3.50 7.17
N LEU A 30 2.45 -4.60 6.58
CA LEU A 30 2.21 -4.95 5.18
C LEU A 30 1.07 -5.97 5.06
N HIS A 31 0.11 -5.68 4.21
CA HIS A 31 -1.04 -6.53 3.94
C HIS A 31 -1.11 -6.88 2.46
N ILE A 32 -1.29 -8.15 2.15
CA ILE A 32 -1.52 -8.64 0.79
C ILE A 32 -2.99 -9.05 0.69
N ILE A 33 -3.72 -8.44 -0.23
CA ILE A 33 -5.14 -8.67 -0.43
C ILE A 33 -5.36 -9.42 -1.74
N GLY A 34 -6.02 -10.56 -1.67
CA GLY A 34 -6.12 -11.49 -2.77
C GLY A 34 -4.83 -12.28 -2.97
N GLN A 35 -4.73 -13.00 -4.08
CA GLN A 35 -3.58 -13.83 -4.37
C GLN A 35 -2.48 -13.03 -5.08
N ALA A 36 -1.26 -13.03 -4.54
CA ALA A 36 -0.08 -12.60 -5.30
C ALA A 36 0.21 -13.59 -6.43
N SER A 37 0.76 -13.10 -7.54
CA SER A 37 1.13 -13.98 -8.67
C SER A 37 2.51 -14.62 -8.51
N PHE A 38 3.08 -14.57 -7.32
CA PHE A 38 4.39 -15.13 -6.98
C PHE A 38 4.40 -15.67 -5.55
N ASP A 39 5.45 -16.43 -5.21
CA ASP A 39 5.61 -17.05 -3.91
C ASP A 39 6.06 -16.00 -2.85
N LEU A 40 5.24 -15.82 -1.81
CA LEU A 40 5.49 -14.94 -0.67
C LEU A 40 6.14 -15.66 0.53
N SER A 41 6.54 -16.93 0.37
CA SER A 41 7.11 -17.70 1.47
C SER A 41 8.46 -17.14 1.94
N GLU A 42 8.81 -17.39 3.20
CA GLU A 42 10.12 -17.08 3.76
C GLU A 42 11.26 -17.72 2.95
N LYS A 43 11.03 -18.93 2.44
CA LYS A 43 11.99 -19.66 1.59
C LYS A 43 12.26 -18.91 0.28
N ALA A 44 11.22 -18.40 -0.40
CA ALA A 44 11.38 -17.60 -1.62
C ALA A 44 12.09 -16.29 -1.32
N ALA A 45 11.76 -15.62 -0.22
CA ALA A 45 12.42 -14.40 0.24
C ALA A 45 13.92 -14.62 0.51
N ARG A 46 14.29 -15.69 1.19
CA ARG A 46 15.69 -16.06 1.44
C ARG A 46 16.45 -16.33 0.15
N ARG A 47 15.85 -17.01 -0.83
CA ARG A 47 16.45 -17.23 -2.14
C ARG A 47 16.72 -15.93 -2.90
N ALA A 48 15.87 -14.94 -2.70
CA ALA A 48 16.02 -13.61 -3.29
C ALA A 48 16.97 -12.70 -2.52
N GLY A 49 17.60 -13.18 -1.44
CA GLY A 49 18.54 -12.40 -0.62
C GLY A 49 17.86 -11.33 0.25
N LEU A 50 16.59 -11.51 0.58
CA LEU A 50 15.82 -10.56 1.39
C LEU A 50 16.02 -10.88 2.89
N ASP A 51 17.08 -10.37 3.47
CA ASP A 51 17.50 -10.62 4.85
C ASP A 51 16.65 -9.90 5.92
N TYR A 52 15.73 -9.04 5.50
CA TYR A 52 14.81 -8.30 6.37
C TYR A 52 13.39 -8.88 6.40
N TRP A 53 13.12 -9.96 5.65
CA TRP A 53 11.78 -10.51 5.48
C TRP A 53 11.15 -10.99 6.79
N ASP A 54 11.95 -11.52 7.69
CA ASP A 54 11.54 -11.93 9.03
C ASP A 54 11.20 -10.77 9.97
N LYS A 55 11.58 -9.55 9.60
CA LYS A 55 11.34 -8.34 10.38
C LYS A 55 10.07 -7.60 9.95
N VAL A 56 9.54 -7.89 8.77
CA VAL A 56 8.32 -7.28 8.27
C VAL A 56 7.11 -8.07 8.76
N LYS A 57 6.13 -7.37 9.31
CA LYS A 57 4.85 -7.97 9.65
C LYS A 57 3.97 -8.02 8.40
N ILE A 58 3.84 -9.21 7.82
CA ILE A 58 3.03 -9.45 6.63
C ILE A 58 1.77 -10.22 7.02
N SER A 59 0.61 -9.74 6.60
CA SER A 59 -0.68 -10.40 6.78
C SER A 59 -1.33 -10.66 5.42
N LEU A 60 -1.86 -11.86 5.22
CA LEU A 60 -2.55 -12.25 3.99
C LEU A 60 -4.06 -12.21 4.22
N HIS A 61 -4.79 -11.66 3.27
CA HIS A 61 -6.25 -11.54 3.31
C HIS A 61 -6.83 -12.04 1.99
N SER A 62 -7.90 -12.82 2.05
CA SER A 62 -8.57 -13.33 0.85
C SER A 62 -9.41 -12.25 0.15
N SER A 63 -9.82 -11.21 0.89
CA SER A 63 -10.70 -10.15 0.39
C SER A 63 -10.39 -8.78 1.01
N LEU A 64 -10.92 -7.73 0.38
CA LEU A 64 -10.86 -6.37 0.93
C LEU A 64 -11.60 -6.28 2.27
N GLU A 65 -12.68 -7.02 2.45
CA GLU A 65 -13.48 -7.06 3.68
C GLU A 65 -12.65 -7.60 4.84
N GLU A 66 -11.88 -8.66 4.61
CA GLU A 66 -10.96 -9.19 5.62
C GLU A 66 -9.88 -8.18 5.99
N TYR A 67 -9.34 -7.46 5.00
CA TYR A 67 -8.38 -6.39 5.28
C TYR A 67 -9.01 -5.28 6.12
N LYS A 68 -10.19 -4.81 5.76
CA LYS A 68 -10.92 -3.78 6.53
C LYS A 68 -11.20 -4.21 7.97
N ALA A 69 -11.51 -5.49 8.18
CA ALA A 69 -11.87 -6.01 9.49
C ALA A 69 -10.72 -6.02 10.51
N VAL A 70 -9.47 -6.02 10.04
CA VAL A 70 -8.29 -6.01 10.93
C VAL A 70 -7.73 -4.60 11.18
N LEU A 71 -8.23 -3.59 10.48
CA LEU A 71 -7.82 -2.22 10.69
C LEU A 71 -8.40 -1.64 11.99
N PRO A 72 -7.70 -0.72 12.66
CA PRO A 72 -8.26 -0.02 13.81
C PRO A 72 -9.60 0.64 13.46
N SER A 73 -10.55 0.61 14.39
CA SER A 73 -11.92 1.10 14.15
C SER A 73 -12.01 2.60 13.81
N ASP A 74 -11.01 3.36 14.22
CA ASP A 74 -10.92 4.80 13.98
C ASP A 74 -10.01 5.16 12.80
N SER A 75 -9.40 4.16 12.11
CA SER A 75 -8.52 4.40 10.98
C SER A 75 -9.27 4.88 9.74
N ASN A 76 -8.59 5.68 8.93
CA ASN A 76 -9.05 5.94 7.58
C ASN A 76 -8.40 4.95 6.62
N LEU A 77 -9.17 4.42 5.69
CA LEU A 77 -8.65 3.62 4.58
C LEU A 77 -8.76 4.42 3.29
N TYR A 78 -7.62 4.63 2.63
CA TYR A 78 -7.52 5.36 1.37
C TYR A 78 -7.16 4.40 0.23
N LEU A 79 -7.84 4.55 -0.91
CA LEU A 79 -7.44 3.93 -2.17
C LEU A 79 -6.47 4.88 -2.89
N VAL A 80 -5.34 4.37 -3.34
CA VAL A 80 -4.39 5.14 -4.15
C VAL A 80 -4.56 4.76 -5.62
N SER A 81 -4.91 5.75 -6.44
CA SER A 81 -5.20 5.55 -7.86
C SER A 81 -4.77 6.77 -8.68
N VAL A 82 -4.27 6.54 -9.89
CA VAL A 82 -3.98 7.60 -10.86
C VAL A 82 -5.23 8.38 -11.27
N HIS A 83 -6.40 7.78 -11.13
CA HIS A 83 -7.70 8.40 -11.43
C HIS A 83 -8.34 9.12 -10.24
N GLY A 84 -7.67 9.17 -9.10
CA GLY A 84 -8.13 9.96 -7.96
C GLY A 84 -8.18 11.45 -8.27
N GLN A 85 -9.06 12.19 -7.61
CA GLN A 85 -9.16 13.64 -7.76
C GLN A 85 -8.42 14.38 -6.64
N ARG A 86 -8.29 13.74 -5.50
CA ARG A 86 -7.69 14.34 -4.32
C ARG A 86 -6.18 14.08 -4.25
N SER A 87 -5.38 15.14 -4.14
CA SER A 87 -3.94 14.98 -3.91
C SER A 87 -3.67 14.33 -2.56
N TYR A 88 -2.71 13.42 -2.52
CA TYR A 88 -2.25 12.78 -1.28
C TYR A 88 -1.73 13.79 -0.24
N THR A 89 -1.26 14.96 -0.66
CA THR A 89 -0.77 16.02 0.23
C THR A 89 -1.87 16.84 0.90
N SER A 90 -3.12 16.73 0.41
CA SER A 90 -4.26 17.49 0.95
C SER A 90 -4.95 16.82 2.14
N VAL A 91 -4.45 15.68 2.57
CA VAL A 91 -5.03 14.86 3.65
C VAL A 91 -4.24 15.07 4.93
N LYS A 92 -4.95 15.11 6.06
CA LYS A 92 -4.33 15.01 7.38
C LYS A 92 -4.33 13.55 7.81
N TYR A 93 -3.15 12.96 7.83
CA TYR A 93 -2.96 11.57 8.22
C TYR A 93 -2.77 11.43 9.72
N LYS A 94 -3.20 10.29 10.23
CA LYS A 94 -2.98 9.90 11.64
C LYS A 94 -2.45 8.48 11.76
N SER A 95 -1.92 8.16 12.91
CA SER A 95 -1.49 6.80 13.23
C SER A 95 -2.67 5.82 13.11
N GLY A 96 -2.42 4.67 12.53
CA GLY A 96 -3.46 3.67 12.24
C GLY A 96 -4.11 3.84 10.86
N ASP A 97 -3.86 4.93 10.14
CA ASP A 97 -4.40 5.09 8.79
C ASP A 97 -3.84 4.02 7.84
N ALA A 98 -4.67 3.65 6.89
CA ALA A 98 -4.43 2.55 5.98
C ALA A 98 -4.52 3.00 4.51
N PHE A 99 -3.76 2.33 3.66
CA PHE A 99 -3.75 2.56 2.23
C PHE A 99 -3.97 1.25 1.48
N LEU A 100 -4.70 1.31 0.37
CA LEU A 100 -4.80 0.23 -0.60
C LEU A 100 -4.20 0.69 -1.92
N PHE A 101 -3.24 -0.07 -2.41
CA PHE A 101 -2.62 0.11 -3.72
C PHE A 101 -3.05 -1.02 -4.65
N GLY A 102 -3.44 -0.67 -5.86
CA GLY A 102 -3.72 -1.65 -6.90
C GLY A 102 -2.46 -2.34 -7.41
N ASN A 103 -2.64 -3.41 -8.18
CA ASN A 103 -1.50 -4.09 -8.79
C ASN A 103 -0.85 -3.25 -9.90
N GLU A 104 0.30 -3.69 -10.35
CA GLU A 104 1.18 -2.94 -11.26
C GLU A 104 0.59 -2.78 -12.66
N THR A 105 -0.30 -3.69 -13.08
CA THR A 105 -0.82 -3.74 -14.45
C THR A 105 -2.20 -3.10 -14.56
N SER A 106 -3.15 -3.48 -13.71
CA SER A 106 -4.56 -3.13 -13.84
C SER A 106 -5.14 -2.33 -12.66
N GLY A 107 -4.35 -2.04 -11.63
CA GLY A 107 -4.84 -1.37 -10.43
C GLY A 107 -5.80 -2.26 -9.63
N VAL A 108 -6.91 -1.70 -9.17
CA VAL A 108 -8.01 -2.46 -8.54
C VAL A 108 -9.16 -2.65 -9.53
N PRO A 109 -9.99 -3.69 -9.37
CA PRO A 109 -11.18 -3.87 -10.19
C PRO A 109 -12.11 -2.64 -10.18
N ALA A 110 -12.77 -2.36 -11.30
CA ALA A 110 -13.64 -1.19 -11.46
C ALA A 110 -14.81 -1.17 -10.46
N ASP A 111 -15.40 -2.32 -10.16
CA ASP A 111 -16.47 -2.47 -9.18
C ASP A 111 -15.97 -2.22 -7.75
N MET A 112 -14.76 -2.66 -7.43
CA MET A 112 -14.13 -2.33 -6.15
C MET A 112 -13.91 -0.82 -6.02
N LYS A 113 -13.39 -0.17 -7.05
CA LYS A 113 -13.16 1.28 -7.07
C LYS A 113 -14.47 2.07 -6.91
N LYS A 114 -15.55 1.64 -7.53
CA LYS A 114 -16.88 2.26 -7.40
C LYS A 114 -17.46 2.21 -5.98
N SER A 115 -17.02 1.29 -5.16
CA SER A 115 -17.43 1.19 -3.75
C SER A 115 -16.79 2.24 -2.84
N TRP A 116 -15.83 3.00 -3.34
CA TRP A 116 -15.11 4.04 -2.59
C TRP A 116 -15.75 5.40 -2.81
N ILE A 117 -15.82 6.19 -1.73
CA ILE A 117 -16.16 7.61 -1.84
C ILE A 117 -14.95 8.38 -2.38
N GLU A 118 -15.21 9.37 -3.21
CA GLU A 118 -14.17 10.08 -3.96
C GLU A 118 -13.12 10.73 -3.05
N GLU A 119 -13.52 11.26 -1.91
CA GLU A 119 -12.63 11.88 -0.92
C GLU A 119 -11.61 10.92 -0.32
N LYS A 120 -11.85 9.61 -0.44
CA LYS A 120 -10.93 8.56 0.02
C LYS A 120 -10.08 7.97 -1.11
N ILE A 121 -10.21 8.48 -2.33
CA ILE A 121 -9.37 8.09 -3.47
C ILE A 121 -8.31 9.16 -3.68
N LEU A 122 -7.06 8.79 -3.42
CA LEU A 122 -5.91 9.71 -3.48
C LEU A 122 -5.10 9.50 -4.75
N LYS A 123 -4.52 10.58 -5.26
CA LYS A 123 -3.55 10.52 -6.34
C LYS A 123 -2.23 11.16 -5.96
N ILE A 124 -1.16 10.67 -6.57
CA ILE A 124 0.12 11.35 -6.64
C ILE A 124 0.10 12.16 -7.94
N PRO A 125 0.20 13.51 -7.89
CA PRO A 125 0.23 14.31 -9.10
C PRO A 125 1.40 13.93 -10.00
N MET A 126 1.16 13.94 -11.32
CA MET A 126 2.16 13.65 -12.34
C MET A 126 1.95 14.58 -13.52
N GLU A 127 2.99 14.80 -14.32
CA GLU A 127 2.89 15.51 -15.59
C GLU A 127 2.04 14.72 -16.59
N ASP A 128 1.31 15.41 -17.46
CA ASP A 128 0.33 14.81 -18.38
C ASP A 128 0.94 13.77 -19.35
N SER A 129 2.22 13.89 -19.66
CA SER A 129 2.95 12.94 -20.52
C SER A 129 3.41 11.68 -19.79
N SER A 130 3.23 11.62 -18.47
CA SER A 130 3.75 10.54 -17.65
C SER A 130 2.85 9.31 -17.66
N ARG A 131 3.48 8.14 -17.63
CA ARG A 131 2.83 6.88 -17.27
C ARG A 131 2.68 6.80 -15.75
N CYS A 132 2.06 5.72 -15.26
CA CYS A 132 1.99 5.46 -13.83
C CYS A 132 3.39 5.39 -13.21
N LEU A 133 3.52 5.87 -11.97
CA LEU A 133 4.72 5.61 -11.16
C LEU A 133 4.84 4.12 -10.86
N ASN A 134 6.07 3.66 -10.67
CA ASN A 134 6.33 2.34 -10.13
C ASN A 134 5.60 2.17 -8.78
N LEU A 135 5.03 0.99 -8.54
CA LEU A 135 4.25 0.73 -7.33
C LEU A 135 5.04 1.00 -6.05
N SER A 136 6.27 0.51 -5.94
CA SER A 136 7.06 0.71 -4.72
C SER A 136 7.42 2.19 -4.50
N ASN A 137 7.62 2.96 -5.57
CA ASN A 137 7.82 4.40 -5.48
C ASN A 137 6.55 5.11 -4.98
N SER A 138 5.38 4.74 -5.48
CA SER A 138 4.09 5.30 -5.04
C SER A 138 3.85 5.03 -3.56
N VAL A 139 4.11 3.82 -3.11
CA VAL A 139 4.00 3.45 -1.69
C VAL A 139 4.96 4.30 -0.84
N ALA A 140 6.21 4.45 -1.28
CA ALA A 140 7.21 5.24 -0.56
C ALA A 140 6.80 6.72 -0.43
N VAL A 141 6.36 7.33 -1.52
CA VAL A 141 5.95 8.75 -1.54
C VAL A 141 4.82 9.01 -0.54
N ILE A 142 3.76 8.22 -0.60
CA ILE A 142 2.59 8.40 0.28
C ILE A 142 2.92 8.07 1.73
N SER A 143 3.63 6.97 1.96
CA SER A 143 3.96 6.53 3.31
C SER A 143 4.87 7.52 4.03
N TYR A 144 5.86 8.09 3.33
CA TYR A 144 6.73 9.11 3.93
C TYR A 144 6.01 10.43 4.19
N GLU A 145 5.08 10.86 3.34
CA GLU A 145 4.25 12.03 3.63
C GLU A 145 3.38 11.79 4.87
N ALA A 146 2.73 10.64 4.97
CA ALA A 146 1.94 10.30 6.15
C ALA A 146 2.81 10.26 7.41
N MET A 147 3.98 9.64 7.35
CA MET A 147 4.90 9.55 8.49
C MET A 147 5.48 10.93 8.87
N ARG A 148 5.78 11.78 7.88
CA ARG A 148 6.21 13.17 8.13
C ARG A 148 5.19 13.90 9.00
N GLN A 149 3.90 13.76 8.69
CA GLN A 149 2.82 14.38 9.50
C GLN A 149 2.69 13.73 10.87
N ILE A 150 2.71 12.40 10.95
CA ILE A 150 2.50 11.65 12.20
C ILE A 150 3.66 11.82 13.18
N LYS A 151 4.90 11.84 12.66
CA LYS A 151 6.13 11.93 13.47
C LYS A 151 6.70 13.35 13.58
N SER A 152 6.12 14.30 12.85
CA SER A 152 6.64 15.68 12.76
C SER A 152 8.10 15.73 12.24
N TRP A 153 8.41 14.86 11.30
CA TRP A 153 9.72 14.80 10.62
C TRP A 153 9.94 16.00 9.70
#